data_95bad11cb900c6d82b027de52176b583
#
_entry.id   95bad11cb900c6d82b027de52176b583
#
_cell.length_a   1.000
_cell.length_b   1.000
_cell.length_c   1.000
_cell.angle_alpha   90.00
_cell.angle_beta   90.00
_cell.angle_gamma   90.00
#
_symmetry.space_group_name_H-M   'P 1'
#
loop_
_entity.id
_entity.type
_entity.pdbx_description
1 polymer ?
#
loop_
_entity_poly.entity_id
_entity_poly.type
_entity_poly.pdbx_seq_one_letter_code
_entity_poly.pdbx_strand_id
1 'polypeptide(L)'
;MMSALFARWKFDRMLAVGTLTMAVNYVVMLSGSVIVGNLVGADGLAGVNACTPVFGAASFLASLISVGAALVFSRAMGAFDEHRAACVFSHAMVAAIGLGAAIFAAMWFGESAFLDLTGVTGPVRLQAERYWRWQMIAMALLPSVLTLEALVYADGDGAVALLAGGLHMMGSIGLAAFYTWRDGDAGGASLGTALTMMGVMIACSVHFYRGNNHLKFRDGSSWSDLREIVAGSLADSTIYLCWGVLILVVNRFAVAKFGQESLPLVALAASVVEFSIVFDGVGEALIPVGGMYAGEGNRPALRGLANWSALVATAEGVVCGAVLFALAPQIAFWYGFRGESASLAPGAVFLLRTLACAMPFMGLMMMMNTHYLVVRHVLFAVSVTVMKDFVFPCVGVLILGAVLGERGLWIGFAAGYAVAVCYPFLFVRMRYGRDLFPWLIGRDDGKAVDFTVRLTEDALADAKARIGEFLNGHDVFETGEALKTIETAGRETLAANARPVLCEYFVSVEDEKSVRVVVRDNGKALPSDGGAYLNTLGCNRTDYRFVLPGK
;
A
#
# COMPACT_ATOMS: atom_id res chain seq x y z
N MET A 1 13.99 6.45 -24.11
CA MET A 1 12.58 6.14 -23.81
C MET A 1 12.32 4.68 -23.45
N MET A 2 13.29 3.78 -23.51
CA MET A 2 13.16 2.34 -23.17
C MET A 2 13.64 1.96 -21.75
N SER A 3 14.18 2.91 -20.98
CA SER A 3 14.51 2.66 -19.57
C SER A 3 13.23 2.51 -18.75
N ALA A 4 13.24 1.58 -17.81
CA ALA A 4 12.12 1.25 -16.91
C ALA A 4 10.85 0.63 -17.55
N LEU A 5 10.89 0.16 -18.80
CA LEU A 5 9.72 -0.50 -19.42
C LEU A 5 9.32 -1.78 -18.68
N PHE A 6 10.30 -2.56 -18.22
CA PHE A 6 10.06 -3.77 -17.45
C PHE A 6 9.46 -3.44 -16.07
N ALA A 7 10.01 -2.44 -15.40
CA ALA A 7 9.50 -1.97 -14.11
C ALA A 7 8.03 -1.50 -14.22
N ARG A 8 7.70 -0.73 -15.28
CA ARG A 8 6.33 -0.29 -15.56
C ARG A 8 5.40 -1.46 -15.84
N TRP A 9 5.80 -2.38 -16.72
CA TRP A 9 5.02 -3.57 -17.03
C TRP A 9 4.71 -4.41 -15.78
N LYS A 10 5.70 -4.57 -14.90
CA LYS A 10 5.52 -5.33 -13.66
C LYS A 10 4.63 -4.58 -12.68
N PHE A 11 4.84 -3.28 -12.53
CA PHE A 11 4.01 -2.40 -11.71
C PHE A 11 2.54 -2.45 -12.16
N ASP A 12 2.26 -2.30 -13.46
CA ASP A 12 0.89 -2.30 -13.99
C ASP A 12 0.16 -3.63 -13.71
N ARG A 13 0.88 -4.75 -13.77
CA ARG A 13 0.29 -6.07 -13.42
C ARG A 13 -0.02 -6.19 -11.93
N MET A 14 0.83 -5.64 -11.07
CA MET A 14 0.59 -5.64 -9.62
C MET A 14 -0.46 -4.61 -9.22
N LEU A 15 -0.50 -3.46 -9.89
CA LEU A 15 -1.49 -2.42 -9.65
C LEU A 15 -2.93 -2.96 -9.76
N ALA A 16 -3.23 -3.73 -10.80
CA ALA A 16 -4.57 -4.28 -10.98
C ALA A 16 -5.02 -5.15 -9.79
N VAL A 17 -4.09 -5.92 -9.22
CA VAL A 17 -4.35 -6.72 -8.01
C VAL A 17 -4.48 -5.81 -6.79
N GLY A 18 -3.55 -4.88 -6.60
CA GLY A 18 -3.52 -3.96 -5.45
C GLY A 18 -4.78 -3.09 -5.39
N THR A 19 -5.15 -2.43 -6.49
CA THR A 19 -6.35 -1.59 -6.53
C THR A 19 -7.63 -2.40 -6.29
N LEU A 20 -7.73 -3.63 -6.85
CA LEU A 20 -8.87 -4.51 -6.58
C LEU A 20 -8.93 -4.91 -5.11
N THR A 21 -7.80 -5.25 -4.51
CA THR A 21 -7.73 -5.62 -3.08
C THR A 21 -8.16 -4.44 -2.19
N MET A 22 -7.70 -3.22 -2.50
CA MET A 22 -8.09 -2.03 -1.73
C MET A 22 -9.57 -1.67 -1.91
N ALA A 23 -10.14 -1.82 -3.11
CA ALA A 23 -11.56 -1.65 -3.34
C ALA A 23 -12.39 -2.68 -2.53
N VAL A 24 -11.93 -3.93 -2.47
CA VAL A 24 -12.52 -4.98 -1.64
C VAL A 24 -12.48 -4.60 -0.16
N ASN A 25 -11.34 -4.13 0.33
CA ASN A 25 -11.18 -3.72 1.74
C ASN A 25 -12.15 -2.58 2.10
N TYR A 26 -12.36 -1.62 1.20
CA TYR A 26 -13.34 -0.55 1.40
C TYR A 26 -14.78 -1.09 1.53
N VAL A 27 -15.17 -2.02 0.64
CA VAL A 27 -16.51 -2.66 0.70
C VAL A 27 -16.68 -3.44 1.98
N VAL A 28 -15.65 -4.17 2.42
CA VAL A 28 -15.67 -4.94 3.68
C VAL A 28 -15.84 -4.00 4.88
N MET A 29 -15.12 -2.88 4.91
CA MET A 29 -15.20 -1.90 5.99
C MET A 29 -16.64 -1.34 6.16
N LEU A 30 -17.31 -1.04 5.05
CA LEU A 30 -18.69 -0.55 5.07
C LEU A 30 -19.73 -1.63 5.41
N SER A 31 -19.46 -2.89 5.06
CA SER A 31 -20.47 -3.95 5.13
C SER A 31 -20.91 -4.29 6.55
N GLY A 32 -20.01 -4.25 7.52
CA GLY A 32 -20.31 -4.61 8.91
C GLY A 32 -21.43 -3.78 9.53
N SER A 33 -21.33 -2.47 9.41
CA SER A 33 -22.36 -1.54 9.92
C SER A 33 -23.69 -1.67 9.18
N VAL A 34 -23.64 -1.90 7.86
CA VAL A 34 -24.86 -2.11 7.04
C VAL A 34 -25.58 -3.40 7.44
N ILE A 35 -24.84 -4.50 7.63
CA ILE A 35 -25.40 -5.81 8.03
C ILE A 35 -26.07 -5.70 9.39
N VAL A 36 -25.35 -5.17 10.38
CA VAL A 36 -25.90 -5.06 11.75
C VAL A 36 -27.05 -4.08 11.82
N GLY A 37 -26.95 -2.93 11.14
CA GLY A 37 -28.04 -1.95 11.10
C GLY A 37 -29.34 -2.50 10.50
N ASN A 38 -29.27 -3.34 9.48
CA ASN A 38 -30.44 -3.93 8.83
C ASN A 38 -31.00 -5.17 9.57
N LEU A 39 -30.16 -6.00 10.18
CA LEU A 39 -30.57 -7.28 10.77
C LEU A 39 -30.85 -7.19 12.28
N VAL A 40 -30.16 -6.30 13.00
CA VAL A 40 -30.30 -6.14 14.46
C VAL A 40 -31.01 -4.84 14.82
N GLY A 41 -30.85 -3.81 13.96
CA GLY A 41 -31.45 -2.51 14.16
C GLY A 41 -30.53 -1.49 14.85
N ALA A 42 -31.13 -0.39 15.34
CA ALA A 42 -30.40 0.77 15.86
C ALA A 42 -29.52 0.44 17.07
N ASP A 43 -29.98 -0.39 18.00
CA ASP A 43 -29.21 -0.76 19.20
C ASP A 43 -27.95 -1.57 18.82
N GLY A 44 -28.07 -2.49 17.85
CA GLY A 44 -26.95 -3.26 17.32
C GLY A 44 -25.92 -2.35 16.63
N LEU A 45 -26.38 -1.44 15.78
CA LEU A 45 -25.52 -0.48 15.09
C LEU A 45 -24.78 0.45 16.08
N ALA A 46 -25.49 0.95 17.10
CA ALA A 46 -24.90 1.76 18.16
C ALA A 46 -23.85 0.98 18.97
N GLY A 47 -24.11 -0.30 19.26
CA GLY A 47 -23.15 -1.19 19.94
C GLY A 47 -21.86 -1.41 19.12
N VAL A 48 -21.98 -1.66 17.82
CA VAL A 48 -20.82 -1.76 16.90
C VAL A 48 -20.04 -0.46 16.85
N ASN A 49 -20.73 0.67 16.67
CA ASN A 49 -20.09 1.98 16.58
C ASN A 49 -19.34 2.34 17.87
N ALA A 50 -19.84 1.94 19.04
CA ALA A 50 -19.14 2.14 20.31
C ALA A 50 -17.78 1.39 20.34
N CYS A 51 -17.63 0.29 19.61
CA CYS A 51 -16.39 -0.50 19.52
C CYS A 51 -15.42 -0.01 18.41
N THR A 52 -15.84 0.89 17.51
CA THR A 52 -15.02 1.36 16.37
C THR A 52 -13.63 1.93 16.76
N PRO A 53 -13.47 2.68 17.89
CA PRO A 53 -12.14 3.17 18.28
C PRO A 53 -11.10 2.07 18.51
N VAL A 54 -11.53 0.89 18.95
CA VAL A 54 -10.63 -0.27 19.15
C VAL A 54 -10.14 -0.81 17.82
N PHE A 55 -11.01 -0.84 16.80
CA PHE A 55 -10.61 -1.22 15.45
C PHE A 55 -9.55 -0.28 14.90
N GLY A 56 -9.73 1.04 15.04
CA GLY A 56 -8.73 2.03 14.62
C GLY A 56 -7.38 1.86 15.33
N ALA A 57 -7.39 1.63 16.64
CA ALA A 57 -6.18 1.39 17.42
C ALA A 57 -5.47 0.08 17.01
N ALA A 58 -6.22 -1.01 16.80
CA ALA A 58 -5.67 -2.28 16.35
C ALA A 58 -5.10 -2.18 14.93
N SER A 59 -5.77 -1.48 14.02
CA SER A 59 -5.30 -1.23 12.66
C SER A 59 -4.01 -0.40 12.65
N PHE A 60 -3.92 0.66 13.47
CA PHE A 60 -2.69 1.42 13.65
C PHE A 60 -1.53 0.52 14.08
N LEU A 61 -1.74 -0.31 15.10
CA LEU A 61 -0.71 -1.21 15.62
C LEU A 61 -0.33 -2.29 14.61
N ALA A 62 -1.30 -2.86 13.89
CA ALA A 62 -1.06 -3.89 12.88
C ALA A 62 -0.27 -3.34 11.69
N SER A 63 -0.60 -2.14 11.22
CA SER A 63 0.11 -1.50 10.10
C SER A 63 1.56 -1.16 10.43
N LEU A 64 1.92 -0.97 11.73
CA LEU A 64 3.31 -0.77 12.15
C LEU A 64 4.27 -1.93 11.81
N ILE A 65 3.72 -3.10 11.44
CA ILE A 65 4.53 -4.26 11.08
C ILE A 65 4.37 -4.59 9.59
N SER A 66 3.16 -4.62 9.06
CA SER A 66 2.84 -5.20 7.76
C SER A 66 3.56 -4.50 6.59
N VAL A 67 3.39 -3.20 6.44
CA VAL A 67 3.94 -2.41 5.32
C VAL A 67 5.46 -2.39 5.34
N GLY A 68 6.06 -2.17 6.52
CA GLY A 68 7.50 -2.17 6.67
C GLY A 68 8.13 -3.53 6.45
N ALA A 69 7.45 -4.62 6.86
CA ALA A 69 7.91 -5.98 6.58
C ALA A 69 7.98 -6.23 5.07
N ALA A 70 6.93 -5.91 4.32
CA ALA A 70 6.90 -6.05 2.87
C ALA A 70 7.99 -5.19 2.18
N LEU A 71 8.20 -3.97 2.67
CA LEU A 71 9.21 -3.07 2.12
C LEU A 71 10.65 -3.55 2.38
N VAL A 72 10.97 -3.98 3.62
CA VAL A 72 12.30 -4.48 3.98
C VAL A 72 12.58 -5.81 3.30
N PHE A 73 11.57 -6.70 3.25
CA PHE A 73 11.62 -7.96 2.50
C PHE A 73 11.94 -7.71 1.01
N SER A 74 11.18 -6.83 0.36
CA SER A 74 11.36 -6.53 -1.07
C SER A 74 12.74 -5.95 -1.38
N ARG A 75 13.28 -5.12 -0.47
CA ARG A 75 14.65 -4.59 -0.57
C ARG A 75 15.71 -5.68 -0.43
N ALA A 76 15.53 -6.60 0.53
CA ALA A 76 16.44 -7.74 0.70
C ALA A 76 16.45 -8.62 -0.54
N MET A 77 15.26 -8.92 -1.07
CA MET A 77 15.11 -9.64 -2.35
C MET A 77 15.76 -8.88 -3.52
N GLY A 78 15.64 -7.54 -3.54
CA GLY A 78 16.32 -6.69 -4.52
C GLY A 78 17.84 -6.77 -4.43
N ALA A 79 18.38 -6.86 -3.23
CA ALA A 79 19.80 -7.02 -2.96
C ALA A 79 20.33 -8.46 -3.17
N PHE A 80 19.48 -9.41 -3.59
CA PHE A 80 19.79 -10.86 -3.67
C PHE A 80 20.16 -11.48 -2.31
N ASP A 81 19.67 -10.93 -1.22
CA ASP A 81 19.89 -11.43 0.14
C ASP A 81 18.65 -12.21 0.63
N GLU A 82 18.50 -13.44 0.13
CA GLU A 82 17.40 -14.34 0.54
C GLU A 82 17.46 -14.69 2.02
N HIS A 83 18.67 -14.75 2.59
CA HIS A 83 18.80 -15.03 4.01
C HIS A 83 18.18 -13.92 4.85
N ARG A 84 18.50 -12.67 4.54
CA ARG A 84 17.92 -11.51 5.21
C ARG A 84 16.41 -11.43 4.98
N ALA A 85 15.93 -11.71 3.75
CA ALA A 85 14.50 -11.74 3.45
C ALA A 85 13.75 -12.74 4.33
N ALA A 86 14.30 -13.96 4.50
CA ALA A 86 13.74 -14.99 5.37
C ALA A 86 13.77 -14.58 6.86
N CYS A 87 14.84 -13.93 7.34
CA CYS A 87 14.89 -13.38 8.69
C CYS A 87 13.83 -12.28 8.91
N VAL A 88 13.66 -11.37 7.97
CA VAL A 88 12.62 -10.32 8.02
C VAL A 88 11.23 -10.93 8.13
N PHE A 89 10.92 -11.95 7.32
CA PHE A 89 9.67 -12.69 7.43
C PHE A 89 9.48 -13.27 8.85
N SER A 90 10.50 -13.96 9.39
CA SER A 90 10.45 -14.57 10.70
C SER A 90 10.18 -13.54 11.81
N HIS A 91 10.90 -12.41 11.78
CA HIS A 91 10.73 -11.33 12.76
C HIS A 91 9.38 -10.66 12.68
N ALA A 92 8.92 -10.37 11.45
CA ALA A 92 7.63 -9.74 11.22
C ALA A 92 6.49 -10.63 11.74
N MET A 93 6.53 -11.93 11.45
CA MET A 93 5.50 -12.88 11.91
C MET A 93 5.51 -13.06 13.43
N VAL A 94 6.68 -13.21 14.03
CA VAL A 94 6.79 -13.31 15.50
C VAL A 94 6.29 -12.04 16.18
N ALA A 95 6.68 -10.86 15.66
CA ALA A 95 6.21 -9.58 16.19
C ALA A 95 4.70 -9.41 16.00
N ALA A 96 4.14 -9.80 14.85
CA ALA A 96 2.71 -9.73 14.57
C ALA A 96 1.89 -10.64 15.48
N ILE A 97 2.35 -11.88 15.71
CA ILE A 97 1.70 -12.83 16.64
C ILE A 97 1.78 -12.30 18.08
N GLY A 98 2.96 -11.81 18.49
CA GLY A 98 3.15 -11.23 19.83
C GLY A 98 2.26 -10.00 20.06
N LEU A 99 2.17 -9.13 19.06
CA LEU A 99 1.29 -7.96 19.09
C LEU A 99 -0.19 -8.38 19.13
N GLY A 100 -0.58 -9.38 18.34
CA GLY A 100 -1.93 -9.94 18.37
C GLY A 100 -2.31 -10.49 19.76
N ALA A 101 -1.39 -11.23 20.40
CA ALA A 101 -1.57 -11.70 21.76
C ALA A 101 -1.70 -10.55 22.78
N ALA A 102 -0.92 -9.48 22.62
CA ALA A 102 -1.02 -8.28 23.46
C ALA A 102 -2.36 -7.55 23.27
N ILE A 103 -2.84 -7.42 22.03
CA ILE A 103 -4.15 -6.84 21.71
C ILE A 103 -5.27 -7.68 22.35
N PHE A 104 -5.18 -9.01 22.19
CA PHE A 104 -6.17 -9.92 22.82
C PHE A 104 -6.22 -9.74 24.33
N ALA A 105 -5.06 -9.73 25.00
CA ALA A 105 -4.98 -9.55 26.44
C ALA A 105 -5.53 -8.17 26.87
N ALA A 106 -5.14 -7.10 26.15
CA ALA A 106 -5.64 -5.76 26.41
C ALA A 106 -7.18 -5.67 26.28
N MET A 107 -7.75 -6.29 25.24
CA MET A 107 -9.20 -6.33 25.05
C MET A 107 -9.90 -7.21 26.06
N TRP A 108 -9.29 -8.34 26.46
CA TRP A 108 -9.86 -9.25 27.46
C TRP A 108 -9.97 -8.59 28.84
N PHE A 109 -8.91 -7.92 29.30
CA PHE A 109 -8.92 -7.26 30.61
C PHE A 109 -9.54 -5.86 30.58
N GLY A 110 -9.62 -5.22 29.41
CA GLY A 110 -10.10 -3.85 29.22
C GLY A 110 -11.58 -3.74 28.88
N GLU A 111 -12.32 -4.82 28.65
CA GLU A 111 -13.72 -4.82 28.16
C GLU A 111 -14.62 -3.89 28.97
N SER A 112 -14.76 -4.15 30.28
CA SER A 112 -15.65 -3.38 31.13
C SER A 112 -15.25 -1.90 31.22
N ALA A 113 -13.94 -1.64 31.43
CA ALA A 113 -13.43 -0.27 31.54
C ALA A 113 -13.65 0.54 30.25
N PHE A 114 -13.47 -0.11 29.09
CA PHE A 114 -13.69 0.55 27.81
C PHE A 114 -15.19 0.82 27.55
N LEU A 115 -16.05 -0.16 27.78
CA LEU A 115 -17.50 0.01 27.59
C LEU A 115 -18.08 1.05 28.57
N ASP A 116 -17.56 1.10 29.80
CA ASP A 116 -17.94 2.15 30.76
C ASP A 116 -17.49 3.54 30.28
N LEU A 117 -16.30 3.64 29.67
CA LEU A 117 -15.78 4.89 29.08
C LEU A 117 -16.63 5.38 27.89
N THR A 118 -17.18 4.45 27.09
CA THR A 118 -18.07 4.83 25.98
C THR A 118 -19.44 5.32 26.45
N GLY A 119 -19.82 5.06 27.72
CA GLY A 119 -21.07 5.48 28.29
C GLY A 119 -22.30 4.74 27.78
N VAL A 120 -22.12 3.63 27.04
CA VAL A 120 -23.24 2.80 26.56
C VAL A 120 -23.91 2.05 27.69
N THR A 121 -25.24 1.99 27.67
CA THR A 121 -26.06 1.34 28.72
C THR A 121 -27.21 0.53 28.09
N GLY A 122 -27.85 -0.33 28.89
CA GLY A 122 -29.04 -1.08 28.47
C GLY A 122 -28.84 -1.99 27.25
N PRO A 123 -29.79 -2.01 26.29
CA PRO A 123 -29.71 -2.88 25.10
C PRO A 123 -28.48 -2.63 24.25
N VAL A 124 -28.05 -1.38 24.08
CA VAL A 124 -26.84 -1.00 23.33
C VAL A 124 -25.58 -1.62 23.94
N ARG A 125 -25.46 -1.57 25.28
CA ARG A 125 -24.34 -2.20 26.00
C ARG A 125 -24.30 -3.70 25.76
N LEU A 126 -25.45 -4.37 25.84
CA LEU A 126 -25.53 -5.82 25.58
C LEU A 126 -25.07 -6.17 24.16
N GLN A 127 -25.44 -5.37 23.15
CA GLN A 127 -24.98 -5.58 21.79
C GLN A 127 -23.48 -5.32 21.65
N ALA A 128 -22.95 -4.29 22.32
CA ALA A 128 -21.50 -4.01 22.33
C ALA A 128 -20.71 -5.15 22.99
N GLU A 129 -21.15 -5.70 24.13
CA GLU A 129 -20.52 -6.85 24.81
C GLU A 129 -20.52 -8.11 23.93
N ARG A 130 -21.64 -8.40 23.24
CA ARG A 130 -21.73 -9.53 22.31
C ARG A 130 -20.80 -9.35 21.11
N TYR A 131 -20.74 -8.14 20.54
CA TYR A 131 -19.83 -7.80 19.45
C TYR A 131 -18.37 -7.88 19.90
N TRP A 132 -18.03 -7.35 21.08
CA TRP A 132 -16.68 -7.33 21.66
C TRP A 132 -16.09 -8.72 21.79
N ARG A 133 -16.88 -9.69 22.24
CA ARG A 133 -16.42 -11.06 22.52
C ARG A 133 -15.71 -11.71 21.34
N TRP A 134 -16.21 -11.56 20.14
CA TRP A 134 -15.60 -12.12 18.94
C TRP A 134 -14.66 -11.12 18.26
N GLN A 135 -14.91 -9.83 18.43
CA GLN A 135 -14.05 -8.77 17.91
C GLN A 135 -12.62 -8.84 18.47
N MET A 136 -12.44 -9.20 19.76
CA MET A 136 -11.10 -9.38 20.34
C MET A 136 -10.29 -10.47 19.63
N ILE A 137 -10.95 -11.55 19.15
CA ILE A 137 -10.29 -12.60 18.36
C ILE A 137 -9.90 -12.07 16.97
N ALA A 138 -10.83 -11.38 16.31
CA ALA A 138 -10.56 -10.77 15.01
C ALA A 138 -9.39 -9.77 15.09
N MET A 139 -9.37 -8.92 16.11
CA MET A 139 -8.31 -7.92 16.32
C MET A 139 -6.96 -8.55 16.70
N ALA A 140 -6.98 -9.67 17.41
CA ALA A 140 -5.77 -10.45 17.72
C ALA A 140 -5.15 -11.08 16.46
N LEU A 141 -5.96 -11.49 15.50
CA LEU A 141 -5.49 -12.05 14.23
C LEU A 141 -5.03 -10.99 13.24
N LEU A 142 -5.56 -9.76 13.34
CA LEU A 142 -5.36 -8.68 12.38
C LEU A 142 -3.88 -8.40 12.05
N PRO A 143 -2.95 -8.25 13.02
CA PRO A 143 -1.54 -8.01 12.71
C PRO A 143 -0.91 -9.13 11.88
N SER A 144 -1.24 -10.39 12.20
CA SER A 144 -0.71 -11.58 11.50
C SER A 144 -1.28 -11.71 10.09
N VAL A 145 -2.58 -11.45 9.92
CA VAL A 145 -3.26 -11.48 8.62
C VAL A 145 -2.66 -10.44 7.69
N LEU A 146 -2.64 -9.16 8.11
CA LEU A 146 -2.12 -8.08 7.28
C LEU A 146 -0.64 -8.27 6.92
N THR A 147 0.17 -8.75 7.89
CA THR A 147 1.60 -8.99 7.65
C THR A 147 1.79 -10.14 6.66
N LEU A 148 1.04 -11.22 6.78
CA LEU A 148 1.15 -12.36 5.89
C LEU A 148 0.65 -12.03 4.47
N GLU A 149 -0.48 -11.33 4.34
CA GLU A 149 -1.00 -10.88 3.05
C GLU A 149 0.01 -9.97 2.33
N ALA A 150 0.56 -8.97 3.05
CA ALA A 150 1.54 -8.04 2.49
C ALA A 150 2.82 -8.76 2.03
N LEU A 151 3.30 -9.74 2.79
CA LEU A 151 4.51 -10.50 2.45
C LEU A 151 4.28 -11.49 1.30
N VAL A 152 3.14 -12.18 1.23
CA VAL A 152 2.76 -13.04 0.09
C VAL A 152 2.66 -12.21 -1.19
N TYR A 153 2.07 -11.03 -1.09
CA TYR A 153 2.01 -10.10 -2.22
C TYR A 153 3.40 -9.59 -2.63
N ALA A 154 4.25 -9.25 -1.66
CA ALA A 154 5.62 -8.80 -1.89
C ALA A 154 6.53 -9.90 -2.48
N ASP A 155 6.27 -11.17 -2.18
CA ASP A 155 6.94 -12.33 -2.80
C ASP A 155 6.41 -12.63 -4.23
N GLY A 156 5.36 -11.91 -4.65
CA GLY A 156 4.88 -11.91 -6.03
C GLY A 156 3.77 -12.89 -6.35
N ASP A 157 3.16 -13.54 -5.35
CA ASP A 157 2.03 -14.45 -5.54
C ASP A 157 0.69 -13.70 -5.58
N GLY A 158 0.49 -12.92 -6.64
CA GLY A 158 -0.76 -12.19 -6.85
C GLY A 158 -2.01 -13.09 -6.94
N ALA A 159 -1.86 -14.37 -7.30
CA ALA A 159 -2.99 -15.30 -7.35
C ALA A 159 -3.49 -15.67 -5.94
N VAL A 160 -2.56 -15.94 -5.02
CA VAL A 160 -2.90 -16.19 -3.61
C VAL A 160 -3.42 -14.90 -2.95
N ALA A 161 -2.84 -13.75 -3.24
CA ALA A 161 -3.33 -12.47 -2.75
C ALA A 161 -4.78 -12.18 -3.20
N LEU A 162 -5.11 -12.44 -4.47
CA LEU A 162 -6.49 -12.32 -4.97
C LEU A 162 -7.45 -13.32 -4.33
N LEU A 163 -7.01 -14.55 -4.09
CA LEU A 163 -7.81 -15.56 -3.38
C LEU A 163 -8.08 -15.10 -1.94
N ALA A 164 -7.07 -14.63 -1.24
CA ALA A 164 -7.17 -14.11 0.12
C ALA A 164 -8.13 -12.91 0.19
N GLY A 165 -7.98 -11.92 -0.71
CA GLY A 165 -8.88 -10.77 -0.81
C GLY A 165 -10.32 -11.16 -1.14
N GLY A 166 -10.52 -12.11 -2.06
CA GLY A 166 -11.84 -12.65 -2.39
C GLY A 166 -12.51 -13.34 -1.20
N LEU A 167 -11.78 -14.16 -0.46
CA LEU A 167 -12.25 -14.78 0.77
C LEU A 167 -12.54 -13.74 1.86
N HIS A 168 -11.69 -12.71 1.97
CA HIS A 168 -11.91 -11.61 2.90
C HIS A 168 -13.25 -10.91 2.62
N MET A 169 -13.52 -10.56 1.38
CA MET A 169 -14.78 -9.94 0.99
C MET A 169 -15.98 -10.86 1.21
N MET A 170 -15.96 -12.04 0.61
CA MET A 170 -17.10 -12.98 0.69
C MET A 170 -17.36 -13.44 2.11
N GLY A 171 -16.31 -13.69 2.88
CA GLY A 171 -16.41 -14.10 4.27
C GLY A 171 -16.93 -12.98 5.17
N SER A 172 -16.34 -11.78 5.08
CA SER A 172 -16.75 -10.63 5.91
C SER A 172 -18.18 -10.18 5.61
N ILE A 173 -18.69 -10.36 4.40
CA ILE A 173 -20.09 -10.06 4.07
C ILE A 173 -20.97 -11.28 4.36
N GLY A 174 -20.62 -12.44 3.81
CA GLY A 174 -21.48 -13.65 3.88
C GLY A 174 -21.59 -14.25 5.27
N LEU A 175 -20.44 -14.48 5.94
CA LEU A 175 -20.43 -15.06 7.29
C LEU A 175 -20.95 -14.06 8.32
N ALA A 176 -20.59 -12.77 8.20
CA ALA A 176 -21.14 -11.75 9.08
C ALA A 176 -22.67 -11.67 8.95
N ALA A 177 -23.21 -11.61 7.72
CA ALA A 177 -24.66 -11.59 7.50
C ALA A 177 -25.33 -12.87 8.01
N PHE A 178 -24.76 -14.04 7.72
CA PHE A 178 -25.31 -15.33 8.14
C PHE A 178 -25.37 -15.46 9.68
N TYR A 179 -24.27 -15.18 10.37
CA TYR A 179 -24.23 -15.32 11.83
C TYR A 179 -25.04 -14.22 12.52
N THR A 180 -25.04 -12.98 12.01
CA THR A 180 -25.89 -11.92 12.54
C THR A 180 -27.39 -12.25 12.39
N TRP A 181 -27.78 -12.82 11.25
CA TRP A 181 -29.15 -13.30 11.04
C TRP A 181 -29.50 -14.47 11.94
N ARG A 182 -28.59 -15.47 12.09
CA ARG A 182 -28.81 -16.67 12.91
C ARG A 182 -28.94 -16.32 14.39
N ASP A 183 -28.07 -15.48 14.91
CA ASP A 183 -27.94 -15.20 16.34
C ASP A 183 -28.83 -14.02 16.77
N GLY A 184 -29.27 -13.19 15.81
CA GLY A 184 -30.11 -12.02 16.06
C GLY A 184 -29.43 -10.91 16.84
N ASP A 185 -28.08 -10.86 16.83
CA ASP A 185 -27.29 -9.88 17.56
C ASP A 185 -26.02 -9.44 16.82
N ALA A 186 -25.38 -8.37 17.31
CA ALA A 186 -24.17 -7.80 16.72
C ALA A 186 -22.94 -8.73 16.83
N GLY A 187 -22.94 -9.69 17.78
CA GLY A 187 -21.87 -10.67 17.94
C GLY A 187 -21.68 -11.56 16.72
N GLY A 188 -22.75 -11.85 15.98
CA GLY A 188 -22.68 -12.59 14.72
C GLY A 188 -21.77 -11.94 13.69
N ALA A 189 -21.80 -10.61 13.57
CA ALA A 189 -20.94 -9.88 12.62
C ALA A 189 -19.46 -10.01 12.96
N SER A 190 -19.09 -9.84 14.21
CA SER A 190 -17.69 -10.00 14.65
C SER A 190 -17.21 -11.46 14.61
N LEU A 191 -18.10 -12.44 14.88
CA LEU A 191 -17.79 -13.86 14.67
C LEU A 191 -17.49 -14.15 13.20
N GLY A 192 -18.33 -13.65 12.29
CA GLY A 192 -18.11 -13.78 10.84
C GLY A 192 -16.75 -13.19 10.42
N THR A 193 -16.39 -12.03 10.95
CA THR A 193 -15.09 -11.38 10.71
C THR A 193 -13.93 -12.24 11.24
N ALA A 194 -14.03 -12.77 12.47
CA ALA A 194 -12.98 -13.61 13.05
C ALA A 194 -12.74 -14.89 12.22
N LEU A 195 -13.83 -15.57 11.82
CA LEU A 195 -13.75 -16.77 10.97
C LEU A 195 -13.18 -16.44 9.58
N THR A 196 -13.52 -15.27 9.03
CA THR A 196 -12.98 -14.80 7.76
C THR A 196 -11.47 -14.60 7.85
N MET A 197 -10.97 -13.95 8.90
CA MET A 197 -9.53 -13.75 9.10
C MET A 197 -8.77 -15.07 9.23
N MET A 198 -9.34 -16.07 9.92
CA MET A 198 -8.78 -17.43 9.94
C MET A 198 -8.72 -18.04 8.53
N GLY A 199 -9.79 -17.89 7.76
CA GLY A 199 -9.85 -18.36 6.37
C GLY A 199 -8.80 -17.71 5.47
N VAL A 200 -8.60 -16.41 5.62
CA VAL A 200 -7.58 -15.64 4.91
C VAL A 200 -6.16 -16.12 5.26
N MET A 201 -5.87 -16.36 6.55
CA MET A 201 -4.59 -16.93 6.96
C MET A 201 -4.32 -18.29 6.32
N ILE A 202 -5.35 -19.15 6.26
CA ILE A 202 -5.26 -20.47 5.62
C ILE A 202 -5.01 -20.30 4.11
N ALA A 203 -5.72 -19.36 3.45
CA ALA A 203 -5.53 -19.09 2.03
C ALA A 203 -4.11 -18.59 1.73
N CYS A 204 -3.59 -17.66 2.52
CA CYS A 204 -2.22 -17.18 2.39
C CYS A 204 -1.19 -18.29 2.63
N SER A 205 -1.50 -19.26 3.51
CA SER A 205 -0.61 -20.39 3.78
C SER A 205 -0.43 -21.32 2.57
N VAL A 206 -1.30 -21.26 1.56
CA VAL A 206 -1.14 -21.99 0.28
C VAL A 206 0.15 -21.56 -0.42
N HIS A 207 0.58 -20.33 -0.23
CA HIS A 207 1.84 -19.81 -0.79
C HIS A 207 3.07 -20.63 -0.36
N PHE A 208 3.09 -21.15 0.89
CA PHE A 208 4.22 -21.96 1.39
C PHE A 208 4.44 -23.27 0.63
N TYR A 209 3.44 -23.76 -0.08
CA TYR A 209 3.52 -24.98 -0.90
C TYR A 209 3.90 -24.68 -2.35
N ARG A 210 4.12 -23.41 -2.72
CA ARG A 210 4.52 -23.02 -4.06
C ARG A 210 6.02 -23.09 -4.24
N GLY A 211 6.47 -23.45 -5.45
CA GLY A 211 7.90 -23.61 -5.75
C GLY A 211 8.73 -22.33 -5.67
N ASN A 212 8.10 -21.17 -5.81
CA ASN A 212 8.75 -19.85 -5.78
C ASN A 212 8.56 -19.14 -4.42
N ASN A 213 8.44 -19.89 -3.34
CA ASN A 213 8.27 -19.37 -2.00
C ASN A 213 9.61 -19.02 -1.36
N HIS A 214 9.80 -17.74 -1.02
CA HIS A 214 10.96 -17.23 -0.28
C HIS A 214 10.63 -16.94 1.19
N LEU A 215 9.36 -17.04 1.61
CA LEU A 215 8.89 -16.85 2.98
C LEU A 215 9.22 -18.08 3.82
N LYS A 216 10.42 -18.13 4.39
CA LYS A 216 10.91 -19.24 5.21
C LYS A 216 11.23 -18.77 6.61
N PHE A 217 10.84 -19.55 7.62
CA PHE A 217 11.30 -19.28 8.98
C PHE A 217 12.80 -19.57 9.10
N ARG A 218 13.56 -18.58 9.50
CA ARG A 218 15.01 -18.69 9.76
C ARG A 218 15.39 -17.95 11.04
N ASP A 219 16.32 -18.55 11.79
CA ASP A 219 16.98 -17.91 12.89
C ASP A 219 18.10 -16.98 12.38
N GLY A 220 18.36 -15.92 13.08
CA GLY A 220 19.37 -14.91 12.71
C GLY A 220 18.90 -13.50 13.04
N SER A 221 18.14 -13.39 14.15
CA SER A 221 17.44 -12.16 14.50
C SER A 221 18.37 -11.03 14.89
N SER A 222 18.21 -9.91 14.22
CA SER A 222 18.76 -8.63 14.63
C SER A 222 17.63 -7.69 15.02
N TRP A 223 17.70 -7.09 16.20
CA TRP A 223 16.81 -6.00 16.60
C TRP A 223 16.78 -4.84 15.57
N SER A 224 17.82 -4.75 14.74
CA SER A 224 17.91 -3.78 13.66
C SER A 224 16.83 -4.00 12.60
N ASP A 225 16.48 -5.26 12.28
CA ASP A 225 15.45 -5.56 11.27
C ASP A 225 14.06 -5.17 11.78
N LEU A 226 13.73 -5.46 13.04
CA LEU A 226 12.46 -5.02 13.62
C LEU A 226 12.34 -3.49 13.67
N ARG A 227 13.44 -2.81 13.99
CA ARG A 227 13.49 -1.34 13.96
C ARG A 227 13.28 -0.80 12.54
N GLU A 228 13.88 -1.43 11.52
CA GLU A 228 13.71 -1.03 10.11
C GLU A 228 12.27 -1.30 9.65
N ILE A 229 11.67 -2.43 10.05
CA ILE A 229 10.26 -2.76 9.80
C ILE A 229 9.34 -1.68 10.36
N VAL A 230 9.42 -1.41 11.66
CA VAL A 230 8.57 -0.39 12.31
C VAL A 230 8.80 0.99 11.72
N ALA A 231 10.05 1.37 11.47
CA ALA A 231 10.37 2.64 10.83
C ALA A 231 9.77 2.72 9.41
N GLY A 232 9.85 1.64 8.62
CA GLY A 232 9.28 1.57 7.29
C GLY A 232 7.75 1.69 7.23
N SER A 233 7.07 1.32 8.31
CA SER A 233 5.61 1.41 8.42
C SER A 233 5.10 2.73 9.01
N LEU A 234 5.98 3.53 9.62
CA LEU A 234 5.56 4.64 10.47
C LEU A 234 4.70 5.68 9.73
N ALA A 235 5.00 5.94 8.47
CA ALA A 235 4.23 6.91 7.68
C ALA A 235 2.82 6.41 7.38
N ASP A 236 2.69 5.14 7.03
CA ASP A 236 1.40 4.50 6.75
C ASP A 236 0.55 4.42 8.04
N SER A 237 1.11 3.94 9.13
CA SER A 237 0.40 3.88 10.42
C SER A 237 -0.06 5.25 10.90
N THR A 238 0.71 6.31 10.68
CA THR A 238 0.36 7.69 11.08
C THR A 238 -0.93 8.18 10.41
N ILE A 239 -1.33 7.62 9.26
CA ILE A 239 -2.59 7.95 8.58
C ILE A 239 -3.78 7.78 9.52
N TYR A 240 -3.85 6.65 10.26
CA TYR A 240 -4.97 6.36 11.17
C TYR A 240 -5.11 7.39 12.29
N LEU A 241 -3.99 7.88 12.83
CA LEU A 241 -3.99 8.93 13.87
C LEU A 241 -4.41 10.28 13.29
N CYS A 242 -3.83 10.66 12.15
CA CYS A 242 -4.15 11.91 11.47
C CYS A 242 -5.64 11.98 11.11
N TRP A 243 -6.18 10.90 10.57
CA TRP A 243 -7.59 10.80 10.22
C TRP A 243 -8.51 10.94 11.43
N GLY A 244 -8.25 10.21 12.52
CA GLY A 244 -9.05 10.28 13.73
C GLY A 244 -9.08 11.70 14.33
N VAL A 245 -7.93 12.37 14.37
CA VAL A 245 -7.84 13.75 14.88
C VAL A 245 -8.53 14.73 13.94
N LEU A 246 -8.35 14.58 12.63
CA LEU A 246 -8.99 15.46 11.64
C LEU A 246 -10.52 15.39 11.75
N ILE A 247 -11.10 14.20 11.78
CA ILE A 247 -12.56 14.02 11.91
C ILE A 247 -13.08 14.62 13.22
N LEU A 248 -12.35 14.45 14.32
CA LEU A 248 -12.72 15.09 15.59
C LEU A 248 -12.77 16.62 15.48
N VAL A 249 -11.75 17.23 14.87
CA VAL A 249 -11.68 18.68 14.68
C VAL A 249 -12.79 19.16 13.75
N VAL A 250 -13.01 18.48 12.62
CA VAL A 250 -14.06 18.84 11.65
C VAL A 250 -15.45 18.74 12.28
N ASN A 251 -15.74 17.65 13.01
CA ASN A 251 -17.02 17.49 13.72
C ASN A 251 -17.26 18.61 14.74
N ARG A 252 -16.25 18.89 15.59
CA ARG A 252 -16.36 19.97 16.59
C ARG A 252 -16.59 21.33 15.96
N PHE A 253 -15.85 21.63 14.89
CA PHE A 253 -15.98 22.89 14.16
C PHE A 253 -17.37 23.01 13.50
N ALA A 254 -17.80 21.94 12.79
CA ALA A 254 -19.08 21.91 12.11
C ALA A 254 -20.26 22.13 13.09
N VAL A 255 -20.28 21.39 14.21
CA VAL A 255 -21.31 21.53 15.23
C VAL A 255 -21.30 22.93 15.86
N ALA A 256 -20.13 23.44 16.21
CA ALA A 256 -20.00 24.75 16.84
C ALA A 256 -20.43 25.91 15.92
N LYS A 257 -20.22 25.80 14.62
CA LYS A 257 -20.45 26.87 13.65
C LYS A 257 -21.79 26.76 12.92
N PHE A 258 -22.22 25.53 12.61
CA PHE A 258 -23.38 25.24 11.73
C PHE A 258 -24.47 24.42 12.42
N GLY A 259 -24.23 23.96 13.66
CA GLY A 259 -25.18 23.14 14.40
C GLY A 259 -25.07 21.64 14.07
N GLN A 260 -25.85 20.83 14.80
CA GLN A 260 -25.86 19.38 14.66
C GLN A 260 -26.39 18.90 13.31
N GLU A 261 -27.16 19.70 12.61
CA GLU A 261 -27.70 19.40 11.28
C GLU A 261 -26.63 19.23 10.21
N SER A 262 -25.42 19.74 10.44
CA SER A 262 -24.26 19.54 9.55
C SER A 262 -23.60 18.15 9.66
N LEU A 263 -23.83 17.40 10.73
CA LEU A 263 -23.17 16.11 10.99
C LEU A 263 -23.41 15.06 9.90
N PRO A 264 -24.60 14.91 9.30
CA PRO A 264 -24.79 13.97 8.18
C PRO A 264 -23.90 14.28 6.99
N LEU A 265 -23.65 15.55 6.70
CA LEU A 265 -22.74 15.96 5.62
C LEU A 265 -21.28 15.67 5.98
N VAL A 266 -20.88 15.85 7.24
CA VAL A 266 -19.53 15.46 7.70
C VAL A 266 -19.33 13.96 7.61
N ALA A 267 -20.34 13.16 7.98
CA ALA A 267 -20.29 11.70 7.83
C ALA A 267 -20.15 11.27 6.36
N LEU A 268 -20.89 11.93 5.46
CA LEU A 268 -20.74 11.70 4.01
C LEU A 268 -19.33 12.05 3.53
N ALA A 269 -18.78 13.20 3.96
CA ALA A 269 -17.41 13.59 3.62
C ALA A 269 -16.39 12.58 4.11
N ALA A 270 -16.54 12.09 5.34
CA ALA A 270 -15.70 11.05 5.91
C ALA A 270 -15.69 9.78 5.04
N SER A 271 -16.86 9.28 4.66
CA SER A 271 -16.97 8.08 3.79
C SER A 271 -16.32 8.27 2.42
N VAL A 272 -16.40 9.49 1.84
CA VAL A 272 -15.74 9.78 0.55
C VAL A 272 -14.21 9.83 0.71
N VAL A 273 -13.72 10.37 1.81
CA VAL A 273 -12.27 10.39 2.07
C VAL A 273 -11.76 8.98 2.40
N GLU A 274 -12.52 8.18 3.13
CA GLU A 274 -12.21 6.77 3.35
C GLU A 274 -12.15 5.97 2.05
N PHE A 275 -12.97 6.32 1.04
CA PHE A 275 -12.87 5.73 -0.30
C PHE A 275 -11.49 5.96 -0.94
N SER A 276 -10.75 6.99 -0.54
CA SER A 276 -9.39 7.24 -1.04
C SER A 276 -8.40 6.11 -0.74
N ILE A 277 -8.73 5.16 0.14
CA ILE A 277 -7.93 3.93 0.38
C ILE A 277 -7.73 3.12 -0.91
N VAL A 278 -8.62 3.28 -1.91
CA VAL A 278 -8.48 2.61 -3.21
C VAL A 278 -7.17 3.03 -3.90
N PHE A 279 -6.72 4.28 -3.70
CA PHE A 279 -5.45 4.78 -4.23
C PHE A 279 -4.21 4.15 -3.57
N ASP A 280 -4.36 3.49 -2.42
CA ASP A 280 -3.30 2.68 -1.83
C ASP A 280 -2.93 1.47 -2.69
N GLY A 281 -3.78 1.06 -3.64
CA GLY A 281 -3.43 0.07 -4.64
C GLY A 281 -2.17 0.42 -5.43
N VAL A 282 -1.94 1.71 -5.69
CA VAL A 282 -0.67 2.21 -6.28
C VAL A 282 0.50 2.00 -5.32
N GLY A 283 0.30 2.27 -4.03
CA GLY A 283 1.29 2.05 -2.98
C GLY A 283 1.64 0.57 -2.84
N GLU A 284 0.64 -0.28 -2.79
CA GLU A 284 0.79 -1.74 -2.71
C GLU A 284 1.61 -2.30 -3.87
N ALA A 285 1.41 -1.81 -5.10
CA ALA A 285 2.22 -2.20 -6.25
C ALA A 285 3.64 -1.61 -6.21
N LEU A 286 3.80 -0.41 -5.68
CA LEU A 286 5.07 0.30 -5.63
C LEU A 286 6.02 -0.28 -4.57
N ILE A 287 5.52 -0.80 -3.45
CA ILE A 287 6.32 -1.39 -2.37
C ILE A 287 7.18 -2.55 -2.89
N PRO A 288 6.62 -3.64 -3.47
CA PRO A 288 7.43 -4.77 -3.92
C PRO A 288 8.30 -4.42 -5.12
N VAL A 289 7.76 -3.75 -6.12
CA VAL A 289 8.52 -3.42 -7.34
C VAL A 289 9.58 -2.36 -7.04
N GLY A 290 9.20 -1.25 -6.43
CA GLY A 290 10.12 -0.19 -6.07
C GLY A 290 11.14 -0.62 -5.02
N GLY A 291 10.72 -1.41 -4.01
CA GLY A 291 11.59 -1.98 -2.99
C GLY A 291 12.70 -2.86 -3.60
N MET A 292 12.34 -3.70 -4.57
CA MET A 292 13.30 -4.54 -5.30
C MET A 292 14.34 -3.68 -6.05
N TYR A 293 13.90 -2.69 -6.83
CA TYR A 293 14.82 -1.79 -7.55
C TYR A 293 15.65 -0.92 -6.61
N ALA A 294 15.10 -0.54 -5.45
CA ALA A 294 15.84 0.17 -4.41
C ALA A 294 16.91 -0.70 -3.76
N GLY A 295 16.60 -1.98 -3.49
CA GLY A 295 17.56 -2.96 -2.98
C GLY A 295 18.69 -3.26 -3.95
N GLU A 296 18.39 -3.29 -5.24
CA GLU A 296 19.33 -3.48 -6.33
C GLU A 296 20.22 -2.25 -6.60
N GLY A 297 19.78 -1.06 -6.18
CA GLY A 297 20.47 0.21 -6.47
C GLY A 297 20.19 0.76 -7.88
N ASN A 298 19.18 0.23 -8.59
CA ASN A 298 18.82 0.64 -9.95
C ASN A 298 18.07 1.99 -9.95
N ARG A 299 18.83 3.09 -9.89
CA ARG A 299 18.29 4.46 -9.87
C ARG A 299 17.52 4.85 -11.13
N PRO A 300 17.99 4.52 -12.36
CA PRO A 300 17.26 4.81 -13.59
C PRO A 300 15.86 4.19 -13.62
N ALA A 301 15.75 2.89 -13.30
CA ALA A 301 14.46 2.20 -13.23
C ALA A 301 13.54 2.79 -12.16
N LEU A 302 14.07 3.07 -10.95
CA LEU A 302 13.32 3.71 -9.86
C LEU A 302 12.75 5.06 -10.26
N ARG A 303 13.54 5.91 -10.95
CA ARG A 303 13.07 7.21 -11.41
C ARG A 303 11.98 7.06 -12.48
N GLY A 304 12.18 6.14 -13.43
CA GLY A 304 11.17 5.82 -14.45
C GLY A 304 9.88 5.28 -13.84
N LEU A 305 9.98 4.44 -12.81
CA LEU A 305 8.85 3.89 -12.05
C LEU A 305 8.12 4.99 -11.27
N ALA A 306 8.84 5.89 -10.59
CA ALA A 306 8.24 7.01 -9.85
C ALA A 306 7.45 7.96 -10.77
N ASN A 307 8.00 8.29 -11.94
CA ASN A 307 7.28 9.12 -12.92
C ASN A 307 6.03 8.42 -13.45
N TRP A 308 6.11 7.11 -13.72
CA TRP A 308 4.99 6.32 -14.23
C TRP A 308 3.90 6.15 -13.17
N SER A 309 4.25 5.75 -11.95
CA SER A 309 3.30 5.59 -10.86
C SER A 309 2.62 6.91 -10.46
N ALA A 310 3.32 8.05 -10.54
CA ALA A 310 2.71 9.36 -10.34
C ALA A 310 1.66 9.70 -11.42
N LEU A 311 1.95 9.38 -12.68
CA LEU A 311 1.00 9.56 -13.78
C LEU A 311 -0.23 8.66 -13.57
N VAL A 312 -0.02 7.39 -13.24
CA VAL A 312 -1.09 6.40 -13.03
C VAL A 312 -1.95 6.79 -11.84
N ALA A 313 -1.36 7.14 -10.69
CA ALA A 313 -2.09 7.57 -9.49
C ALA A 313 -2.94 8.83 -9.75
N THR A 314 -2.38 9.78 -10.51
CA THR A 314 -3.14 10.99 -10.90
C THR A 314 -4.28 10.65 -11.85
N ALA A 315 -4.05 9.77 -12.84
CA ALA A 315 -5.07 9.34 -13.79
C ALA A 315 -6.21 8.56 -13.09
N GLU A 316 -5.86 7.66 -12.16
CA GLU A 316 -6.82 6.94 -11.32
C GLU A 316 -7.68 7.92 -10.51
N GLY A 317 -7.05 8.92 -9.87
CA GLY A 317 -7.74 9.99 -9.16
C GLY A 317 -8.66 10.81 -10.06
N VAL A 318 -8.25 11.11 -11.30
CA VAL A 318 -9.11 11.80 -12.29
C VAL A 318 -10.32 10.95 -12.66
N VAL A 319 -10.13 9.66 -12.91
CA VAL A 319 -11.23 8.74 -13.27
C VAL A 319 -12.20 8.59 -12.10
N CYS A 320 -11.72 8.31 -10.90
CA CYS A 320 -12.55 8.20 -9.70
C CYS A 320 -13.28 9.52 -9.41
N GLY A 321 -12.58 10.65 -9.52
CA GLY A 321 -13.18 11.97 -9.36
C GLY A 321 -14.27 12.26 -10.40
N ALA A 322 -14.05 11.93 -11.66
CA ALA A 322 -15.07 12.12 -12.72
C ALA A 322 -16.32 11.26 -12.45
N VAL A 323 -16.13 10.01 -12.02
CA VAL A 323 -17.24 9.10 -11.66
C VAL A 323 -17.99 9.64 -10.44
N LEU A 324 -17.29 10.04 -9.39
CA LEU A 324 -17.89 10.63 -8.18
C LEU A 324 -18.65 11.92 -8.51
N PHE A 325 -18.08 12.79 -9.34
CA PHE A 325 -18.71 14.04 -9.76
C PHE A 325 -20.01 13.81 -10.55
N ALA A 326 -19.99 12.86 -11.49
CA ALA A 326 -21.14 12.51 -12.31
C ALA A 326 -22.24 11.84 -11.48
N LEU A 327 -21.88 10.92 -10.58
CA LEU A 327 -22.81 10.17 -9.75
C LEU A 327 -23.18 10.87 -8.43
N ALA A 328 -22.71 12.10 -8.19
CA ALA A 328 -22.95 12.82 -6.95
C ALA A 328 -24.43 12.89 -6.52
N PRO A 329 -25.41 13.18 -7.42
CA PRO A 329 -26.82 13.18 -7.03
C PRO A 329 -27.32 11.79 -6.62
N GLN A 330 -26.90 10.72 -7.33
CA GLN A 330 -27.29 9.34 -7.05
C GLN A 330 -26.71 8.87 -5.72
N ILE A 331 -25.43 9.19 -5.47
CA ILE A 331 -24.76 8.86 -4.22
C ILE A 331 -25.42 9.59 -3.03
N ALA A 332 -25.73 10.89 -3.16
CA ALA A 332 -26.48 11.61 -2.16
C ALA A 332 -27.84 10.95 -1.88
N PHE A 333 -28.55 10.53 -2.92
CA PHE A 333 -29.82 9.82 -2.76
C PHE A 333 -29.65 8.46 -2.04
N TRP A 334 -28.63 7.69 -2.34
CA TRP A 334 -28.35 6.39 -1.68
C TRP A 334 -27.91 6.54 -0.23
N TYR A 335 -27.22 7.64 0.11
CA TYR A 335 -26.86 7.98 1.48
C TYR A 335 -28.03 8.51 2.33
N GLY A 336 -29.24 8.54 1.78
CA GLY A 336 -30.45 8.90 2.52
C GLY A 336 -30.83 10.38 2.50
N PHE A 337 -30.17 11.21 1.69
CA PHE A 337 -30.54 12.63 1.51
C PHE A 337 -31.81 12.75 0.66
N ARG A 338 -32.93 12.19 1.19
CA ARG A 338 -34.27 12.15 0.60
C ARG A 338 -35.33 12.22 1.70
N GLY A 339 -36.59 12.42 1.34
CA GLY A 339 -37.66 12.53 2.33
C GLY A 339 -37.45 13.71 3.28
N GLU A 340 -37.38 13.47 4.58
CA GLU A 340 -37.15 14.50 5.60
C GLU A 340 -35.78 15.16 5.47
N SER A 341 -34.75 14.46 5.00
CA SER A 341 -33.40 14.98 4.78
C SER A 341 -33.17 15.56 3.40
N ALA A 342 -34.23 15.74 2.57
CA ALA A 342 -34.11 16.26 1.20
C ALA A 342 -33.56 17.70 1.15
N SER A 343 -33.75 18.49 2.22
CA SER A 343 -33.20 19.84 2.36
C SER A 343 -31.67 19.88 2.33
N LEU A 344 -30.99 18.79 2.75
CA LEU A 344 -29.53 18.67 2.76
C LEU A 344 -28.97 18.15 1.42
N ALA A 345 -29.80 17.63 0.53
CA ALA A 345 -29.36 17.04 -0.73
C ALA A 345 -28.51 17.98 -1.62
N PRO A 346 -28.85 19.28 -1.79
CA PRO A 346 -28.00 20.20 -2.53
C PRO A 346 -26.61 20.38 -1.92
N GLY A 347 -26.53 20.42 -0.57
CA GLY A 347 -25.28 20.47 0.18
C GLY A 347 -24.44 19.20 -0.01
N ALA A 348 -25.07 18.02 0.05
CA ALA A 348 -24.44 16.73 -0.20
C ALA A 348 -23.87 16.62 -1.62
N VAL A 349 -24.63 17.02 -2.65
CA VAL A 349 -24.15 17.03 -4.04
C VAL A 349 -22.98 18.00 -4.23
N PHE A 350 -23.05 19.18 -3.62
CA PHE A 350 -21.97 20.16 -3.68
C PHE A 350 -20.69 19.61 -3.01
N LEU A 351 -20.81 19.01 -1.83
CA LEU A 351 -19.73 18.34 -1.11
C LEU A 351 -19.07 17.25 -1.97
N LEU A 352 -19.87 16.32 -2.52
CA LEU A 352 -19.39 15.21 -3.34
C LEU A 352 -18.62 15.72 -4.57
N ARG A 353 -19.14 16.71 -5.26
CA ARG A 353 -18.49 17.32 -6.43
C ARG A 353 -17.21 18.05 -6.06
N THR A 354 -17.18 18.69 -4.91
CA THR A 354 -16.00 19.41 -4.41
C THR A 354 -14.89 18.41 -4.04
N LEU A 355 -15.21 17.32 -3.33
CA LEU A 355 -14.25 16.27 -3.00
C LEU A 355 -13.80 15.49 -4.25
N ALA A 356 -14.67 15.32 -5.24
CA ALA A 356 -14.32 14.71 -6.53
C ALA A 356 -13.14 15.46 -7.19
N CYS A 357 -13.10 16.79 -7.10
CA CYS A 357 -11.99 17.60 -7.61
C CYS A 357 -10.68 17.40 -6.81
N ALA A 358 -10.75 16.91 -5.58
CA ALA A 358 -9.56 16.62 -4.77
C ALA A 358 -8.94 15.25 -5.09
N MET A 359 -9.67 14.30 -5.66
CA MET A 359 -9.23 12.92 -5.88
C MET A 359 -7.90 12.78 -6.64
N PRO A 360 -7.61 13.55 -7.72
CA PRO A 360 -6.32 13.47 -8.39
C PRO A 360 -5.14 13.82 -7.49
N PHE A 361 -5.33 14.78 -6.58
CA PHE A 361 -4.31 15.20 -5.62
C PHE A 361 -4.14 14.16 -4.51
N MET A 362 -5.24 13.52 -4.06
CA MET A 362 -5.20 12.43 -3.08
C MET A 362 -4.40 11.24 -3.63
N GLY A 363 -4.69 10.78 -4.84
CA GLY A 363 -3.98 9.66 -5.47
C GLY A 363 -2.48 9.95 -5.63
N LEU A 364 -2.12 11.14 -6.14
CA LEU A 364 -0.71 11.54 -6.28
C LEU A 364 0.00 11.55 -4.92
N MET A 365 -0.63 12.09 -3.88
CA MET A 365 -0.03 12.18 -2.55
C MET A 365 0.16 10.81 -1.90
N MET A 366 -0.76 9.84 -2.10
CA MET A 366 -0.60 8.46 -1.65
C MET A 366 0.64 7.82 -2.29
N MET A 367 0.75 7.92 -3.61
CA MET A 367 1.93 7.45 -4.35
C MET A 367 3.24 8.10 -3.83
N MET A 368 3.25 9.42 -3.64
CA MET A 368 4.45 10.14 -3.17
C MET A 368 4.87 9.67 -1.77
N ASN A 369 3.90 9.47 -0.87
CA ASN A 369 4.15 8.95 0.47
C ASN A 369 4.88 7.60 0.43
N THR A 370 4.34 6.62 -0.29
CA THR A 370 4.94 5.29 -0.46
C THR A 370 6.29 5.37 -1.17
N HIS A 371 6.41 6.23 -2.19
CA HIS A 371 7.68 6.41 -2.89
C HIS A 371 8.81 6.87 -1.95
N TYR A 372 8.53 7.84 -1.06
CA TYR A 372 9.55 8.31 -0.11
C TYR A 372 9.92 7.25 0.92
N LEU A 373 9.00 6.34 1.27
CA LEU A 373 9.32 5.15 2.05
C LEU A 373 10.24 4.21 1.28
N VAL A 374 9.95 3.94 0.01
CA VAL A 374 10.77 3.07 -0.86
C VAL A 374 12.20 3.58 -0.97
N VAL A 375 12.41 4.88 -1.09
CA VAL A 375 13.76 5.48 -1.16
C VAL A 375 14.39 5.79 0.20
N ARG A 376 13.85 5.22 1.29
CA ARG A 376 14.38 5.31 2.67
C ARG A 376 14.33 6.69 3.33
N HIS A 377 13.48 7.61 2.85
CA HIS A 377 13.26 8.91 3.47
C HIS A 377 12.05 8.89 4.43
N VAL A 378 12.09 8.00 5.43
CA VAL A 378 10.96 7.70 6.33
C VAL A 378 10.41 8.95 7.03
N LEU A 379 11.25 9.75 7.68
CA LEU A 379 10.79 10.95 8.40
C LEU A 379 10.14 11.97 7.46
N PHE A 380 10.62 12.04 6.23
CA PHE A 380 10.00 12.88 5.21
C PHE A 380 8.65 12.32 4.78
N ALA A 381 8.52 11.00 4.57
CA ALA A 381 7.24 10.35 4.30
C ALA A 381 6.22 10.59 5.43
N VAL A 382 6.62 10.43 6.71
CA VAL A 382 5.78 10.79 7.88
C VAL A 382 5.32 12.24 7.81
N SER A 383 6.22 13.17 7.50
CA SER A 383 5.85 14.59 7.38
C SER A 383 4.86 14.83 6.23
N VAL A 384 5.01 14.12 5.11
CA VAL A 384 4.05 14.18 4.00
C VAL A 384 2.68 13.67 4.43
N THR A 385 2.62 12.55 5.17
CA THR A 385 1.37 12.02 5.74
C THR A 385 0.70 13.05 6.65
N VAL A 386 1.43 13.59 7.63
CA VAL A 386 0.86 14.58 8.58
C VAL A 386 0.35 15.82 7.84
N MET A 387 1.09 16.30 6.85
CA MET A 387 0.68 17.48 6.08
C MET A 387 -0.56 17.21 5.23
N LYS A 388 -0.64 16.05 4.53
CA LYS A 388 -1.76 15.74 3.64
C LYS A 388 -3.02 15.30 4.37
N ASP A 389 -2.89 14.50 5.46
CA ASP A 389 -4.04 13.87 6.12
C ASP A 389 -4.52 14.64 7.34
N PHE A 390 -3.78 15.65 7.80
CA PHE A 390 -4.19 16.46 8.94
C PHE A 390 -4.01 17.96 8.71
N VAL A 391 -2.78 18.46 8.53
CA VAL A 391 -2.50 19.90 8.62
C VAL A 391 -3.23 20.70 7.56
N PHE A 392 -3.02 20.41 6.28
CA PHE A 392 -3.60 21.21 5.20
C PHE A 392 -5.12 21.06 5.10
N PRO A 393 -5.74 19.85 5.21
CA PRO A 393 -7.19 19.73 5.25
C PRO A 393 -7.80 20.45 6.48
N CYS A 394 -7.19 20.31 7.66
CA CYS A 394 -7.65 20.98 8.88
C CYS A 394 -7.62 22.50 8.74
N VAL A 395 -6.49 23.05 8.31
CA VAL A 395 -6.33 24.51 8.09
C VAL A 395 -7.30 25.01 7.04
N GLY A 396 -7.45 24.29 5.93
CA GLY A 396 -8.41 24.61 4.86
C GLY A 396 -9.84 24.66 5.38
N VAL A 397 -10.28 23.64 6.12
CA VAL A 397 -11.61 23.54 6.74
C VAL A 397 -11.85 24.71 7.70
N LEU A 398 -10.92 24.98 8.60
CA LEU A 398 -11.09 26.02 9.63
C LEU A 398 -11.13 27.41 9.00
N ILE A 399 -10.23 27.74 8.08
CA ILE A 399 -10.16 29.06 7.45
C ILE A 399 -11.35 29.27 6.50
N LEU A 400 -11.52 28.40 5.50
CA LEU A 400 -12.56 28.60 4.51
C LEU A 400 -13.97 28.35 5.07
N GLY A 401 -14.12 27.43 6.03
CA GLY A 401 -15.37 27.23 6.76
C GLY A 401 -15.76 28.45 7.63
N ALA A 402 -14.77 29.15 8.20
CA ALA A 402 -15.05 30.39 8.95
C ALA A 402 -15.46 31.56 8.04
N VAL A 403 -14.83 31.66 6.84
CA VAL A 403 -15.02 32.80 5.91
C VAL A 403 -16.22 32.61 4.98
N LEU A 404 -16.39 31.42 4.41
CA LEU A 404 -17.38 31.12 3.36
C LEU A 404 -18.57 30.29 3.87
N GLY A 405 -18.61 30.00 5.17
CA GLY A 405 -19.67 29.20 5.77
C GLY A 405 -19.56 27.71 5.44
N GLU A 406 -20.68 26.99 5.47
CA GLU A 406 -20.71 25.53 5.29
C GLU A 406 -20.11 25.07 3.94
N ARG A 407 -20.37 25.79 2.85
CA ARG A 407 -19.73 25.47 1.55
C ARG A 407 -18.21 25.64 1.60
N GLY A 408 -17.74 26.64 2.38
CA GLY A 408 -16.33 26.88 2.60
C GLY A 408 -15.62 25.73 3.32
N LEU A 409 -16.35 25.01 4.20
CA LEU A 409 -15.82 23.82 4.87
C LEU A 409 -15.41 22.75 3.83
N TRP A 410 -16.27 22.45 2.87
CA TRP A 410 -16.00 21.44 1.83
C TRP A 410 -14.95 21.90 0.83
N ILE A 411 -14.99 23.17 0.43
CA ILE A 411 -13.94 23.77 -0.42
C ILE A 411 -12.60 23.73 0.31
N GLY A 412 -12.57 24.02 1.61
CA GLY A 412 -11.38 24.01 2.44
C GLY A 412 -10.76 22.62 2.54
N PHE A 413 -11.60 21.61 2.66
CA PHE A 413 -11.19 20.22 2.69
C PHE A 413 -10.48 19.84 1.38
N ALA A 414 -11.12 20.08 0.23
CA ALA A 414 -10.58 19.77 -1.09
C ALA A 414 -9.33 20.60 -1.42
N ALA A 415 -9.35 21.90 -1.10
CA ALA A 415 -8.20 22.78 -1.29
C ALA A 415 -6.99 22.36 -0.44
N GLY A 416 -7.25 21.83 0.77
CA GLY A 416 -6.22 21.27 1.64
C GLY A 416 -5.40 20.19 0.94
N TYR A 417 -6.05 19.23 0.28
CA TYR A 417 -5.36 18.19 -0.50
C TYR A 417 -4.61 18.77 -1.71
N ALA A 418 -5.20 19.73 -2.42
CA ALA A 418 -4.53 20.37 -3.56
C ALA A 418 -3.27 21.13 -3.13
N VAL A 419 -3.33 21.86 -2.01
CA VAL A 419 -2.18 22.58 -1.45
C VAL A 419 -1.12 21.61 -0.90
N ALA A 420 -1.56 20.48 -0.31
CA ALA A 420 -0.66 19.46 0.23
C ALA A 420 0.35 18.97 -0.81
N VAL A 421 -0.04 18.88 -2.10
CA VAL A 421 0.87 18.47 -3.19
C VAL A 421 2.06 19.42 -3.33
N CYS A 422 1.90 20.70 -3.04
CA CYS A 422 2.99 21.66 -3.12
C CYS A 422 4.07 21.38 -2.07
N TYR A 423 3.71 20.81 -0.93
CA TYR A 423 4.64 20.59 0.18
C TYR A 423 5.85 19.73 -0.20
N PRO A 424 5.71 18.47 -0.69
CA PRO A 424 6.86 17.64 -1.03
C PRO A 424 7.71 18.24 -2.14
N PHE A 425 7.09 18.87 -3.14
CA PHE A 425 7.87 19.54 -4.22
C PHE A 425 8.70 20.71 -3.69
N LEU A 426 8.10 21.60 -2.90
CA LEU A 426 8.81 22.73 -2.31
C LEU A 426 9.90 22.28 -1.35
N PHE A 427 9.57 21.35 -0.45
CA PHE A 427 10.51 20.84 0.54
C PHE A 427 11.74 20.18 -0.10
N VAL A 428 11.52 19.26 -1.06
CA VAL A 428 12.61 18.59 -1.76
C VAL A 428 13.46 19.61 -2.53
N ARG A 429 12.81 20.56 -3.19
CA ARG A 429 13.52 21.60 -3.95
C ARG A 429 14.39 22.51 -3.08
N MET A 430 13.88 22.88 -1.90
CA MET A 430 14.56 23.79 -0.98
C MET A 430 15.64 23.07 -0.16
N ARG A 431 15.37 21.85 0.31
CA ARG A 431 16.27 21.13 1.23
C ARG A 431 17.34 20.30 0.53
N TYR A 432 17.00 19.71 -0.62
CA TYR A 432 17.89 18.78 -1.34
C TYR A 432 18.34 19.30 -2.71
N GLY A 433 17.83 20.44 -3.15
CA GLY A 433 18.25 21.07 -4.40
C GLY A 433 17.66 20.41 -5.66
N ARG A 434 18.26 20.73 -6.82
CA ARG A 434 17.77 20.24 -8.13
C ARG A 434 18.13 18.79 -8.40
N ASP A 435 19.19 18.30 -7.79
CA ASP A 435 19.77 16.99 -8.14
C ASP A 435 18.92 15.82 -7.66
N LEU A 436 18.26 15.98 -6.51
CA LEU A 436 17.37 14.96 -5.94
C LEU A 436 15.88 15.22 -6.24
N PHE A 437 15.57 16.36 -6.87
CA PHE A 437 14.19 16.74 -7.17
C PHE A 437 13.59 15.91 -8.32
N PRO A 438 12.31 15.51 -8.28
CA PRO A 438 11.41 15.60 -7.10
C PRO A 438 11.45 14.33 -6.22
N TRP A 439 12.06 13.24 -6.69
CA TRP A 439 11.88 11.89 -6.15
C TRP A 439 12.90 11.47 -5.09
N LEU A 440 13.81 12.35 -4.69
CA LEU A 440 14.92 12.03 -3.79
C LEU A 440 15.81 10.87 -4.30
N ILE A 441 15.86 10.70 -5.60
CA ILE A 441 16.74 9.76 -6.28
C ILE A 441 17.89 10.58 -6.88
N GLY A 442 19.15 10.26 -6.51
CA GLY A 442 20.34 10.92 -7.03
C GLY A 442 20.36 10.95 -8.57
N ARG A 443 20.97 11.98 -9.14
CA ARG A 443 21.17 12.01 -10.59
C ARG A 443 21.93 10.76 -11.03
N ASP A 444 21.67 10.37 -12.26
CA ASP A 444 22.48 9.38 -12.94
C ASP A 444 23.89 9.97 -13.06
N ASP A 445 24.84 9.36 -12.35
CA ASP A 445 26.26 9.73 -12.37
C ASP A 445 26.98 9.15 -13.59
N GLY A 446 26.22 8.59 -14.52
CA GLY A 446 26.72 7.92 -15.71
C GLY A 446 27.30 6.52 -15.43
N LYS A 447 27.37 6.10 -14.16
CA LYS A 447 27.94 4.81 -13.74
C LYS A 447 26.98 3.62 -13.87
N ALA A 448 25.77 3.86 -14.34
CA ALA A 448 24.78 2.79 -14.53
C ALA A 448 23.96 3.03 -15.79
N VAL A 449 23.63 1.95 -16.46
CA VAL A 449 22.69 1.94 -17.59
C VAL A 449 21.60 0.89 -17.34
N ASP A 450 20.36 1.26 -17.67
CA ASP A 450 19.20 0.40 -17.57
C ASP A 450 18.36 0.50 -18.85
N PHE A 451 18.03 -0.61 -19.45
CA PHE A 451 17.16 -0.66 -20.61
C PHE A 451 16.45 -2.02 -20.74
N THR A 452 15.29 -1.99 -21.37
CA THR A 452 14.46 -3.19 -21.61
C THR A 452 14.31 -3.42 -23.10
N VAL A 453 14.42 -4.68 -23.50
CA VAL A 453 14.22 -5.14 -24.88
C VAL A 453 13.18 -6.26 -24.94
N ARG A 454 12.48 -6.39 -26.05
CA ARG A 454 11.85 -7.67 -26.40
C ARG A 454 12.93 -8.56 -26.99
N LEU A 455 13.24 -9.63 -26.28
CA LEU A 455 14.36 -10.49 -26.61
C LEU A 455 14.12 -11.20 -27.93
N THR A 456 14.96 -10.88 -28.91
CA THR A 456 15.13 -11.52 -30.23
C THR A 456 16.63 -11.57 -30.51
N GLU A 457 17.08 -12.31 -31.51
CA GLU A 457 18.51 -12.36 -31.85
C GLU A 457 19.08 -10.96 -32.17
N ASP A 458 18.34 -10.14 -32.93
CA ASP A 458 18.76 -8.79 -33.28
C ASP A 458 18.77 -7.88 -32.03
N ALA A 459 17.76 -8.00 -31.15
CA ALA A 459 17.68 -7.21 -29.92
C ALA A 459 18.77 -7.60 -28.91
N LEU A 460 19.18 -8.88 -28.89
CA LEU A 460 20.29 -9.34 -28.07
C LEU A 460 21.62 -8.79 -28.57
N ALA A 461 21.81 -8.75 -29.91
CA ALA A 461 23.00 -8.13 -30.51
C ALA A 461 23.08 -6.63 -30.22
N ASP A 462 21.94 -5.90 -30.31
CA ASP A 462 21.84 -4.46 -29.96
C ASP A 462 22.12 -4.22 -28.47
N ALA A 463 21.55 -5.07 -27.59
CA ALA A 463 21.80 -5.00 -26.16
C ALA A 463 23.29 -5.19 -25.83
N LYS A 464 23.91 -6.18 -26.44
CA LYS A 464 25.36 -6.44 -26.31
C LYS A 464 26.20 -5.25 -26.77
N ALA A 465 25.85 -4.64 -27.91
CA ALA A 465 26.55 -3.47 -28.44
C ALA A 465 26.46 -2.28 -27.48
N ARG A 466 25.26 -1.98 -26.95
CA ARG A 466 25.03 -0.89 -25.97
C ARG A 466 25.79 -1.10 -24.66
N ILE A 467 25.81 -2.33 -24.14
CA ILE A 467 26.56 -2.66 -22.93
C ILE A 467 28.06 -2.51 -23.20
N GLY A 468 28.54 -2.98 -24.35
CA GLY A 468 29.92 -2.81 -24.75
C GLY A 468 30.33 -1.33 -24.87
N GLU A 469 29.51 -0.49 -25.48
CA GLU A 469 29.73 0.95 -25.56
C GLU A 469 29.79 1.60 -24.18
N PHE A 470 28.84 1.26 -23.28
CA PHE A 470 28.82 1.74 -21.90
C PHE A 470 30.09 1.35 -21.13
N LEU A 471 30.48 0.08 -21.17
CA LEU A 471 31.66 -0.43 -20.48
C LEU A 471 32.96 0.18 -21.02
N ASN A 472 33.08 0.31 -22.35
CA ASN A 472 34.23 0.97 -22.99
C ASN A 472 34.34 2.45 -22.62
N GLY A 473 33.21 3.16 -22.47
CA GLY A 473 33.16 4.56 -22.02
C GLY A 473 33.62 4.77 -20.58
N HIS A 474 33.75 3.69 -19.79
CA HIS A 474 34.19 3.70 -18.40
C HIS A 474 35.58 3.06 -18.19
N ASP A 475 36.39 2.90 -19.26
CA ASP A 475 37.73 2.30 -19.23
C ASP A 475 37.75 0.87 -18.63
N VAL A 476 36.65 0.11 -18.78
CA VAL A 476 36.57 -1.29 -18.34
C VAL A 476 37.27 -2.17 -19.36
N PHE A 477 38.49 -2.62 -19.05
CA PHE A 477 39.36 -3.32 -20.01
C PHE A 477 38.96 -4.76 -20.34
N GLU A 478 38.16 -5.44 -19.51
CA GLU A 478 37.72 -6.83 -19.75
C GLU A 478 36.22 -6.94 -20.03
N THR A 479 35.73 -6.23 -21.01
CA THR A 479 34.32 -6.28 -21.43
C THR A 479 33.91 -7.63 -22.03
N GLY A 480 34.86 -8.42 -22.52
CA GLY A 480 34.60 -9.64 -23.27
C GLY A 480 33.88 -10.73 -22.50
N GLU A 481 34.23 -10.95 -21.22
CA GLU A 481 33.60 -11.96 -20.39
C GLU A 481 32.16 -11.57 -20.03
N ALA A 482 31.93 -10.31 -19.62
CA ALA A 482 30.59 -9.81 -19.34
C ALA A 482 29.68 -9.89 -20.57
N LEU A 483 30.17 -9.50 -21.74
CA LEU A 483 29.41 -9.56 -22.98
C LEU A 483 29.11 -10.99 -23.43
N LYS A 484 30.04 -11.94 -23.20
CA LYS A 484 29.86 -13.35 -23.50
C LYS A 484 28.81 -13.98 -22.58
N THR A 485 28.85 -13.65 -21.30
CA THR A 485 27.86 -14.10 -20.29
C THR A 485 26.46 -13.64 -20.64
N ILE A 486 26.30 -12.35 -20.99
CA ILE A 486 25.01 -11.78 -21.40
C ILE A 486 24.49 -12.45 -22.68
N GLU A 487 25.36 -12.70 -23.66
CA GLU A 487 24.99 -13.39 -24.89
C GLU A 487 24.55 -14.84 -24.63
N THR A 488 25.25 -15.57 -23.77
CA THR A 488 24.91 -16.94 -23.40
C THR A 488 23.53 -16.95 -22.68
N ALA A 489 23.35 -16.15 -21.64
CA ALA A 489 22.09 -16.05 -20.91
C ALA A 489 20.92 -15.64 -21.82
N GLY A 490 21.15 -14.68 -22.74
CA GLY A 490 20.13 -14.25 -23.69
C GLY A 490 19.73 -15.37 -24.68
N ARG A 491 20.69 -16.13 -25.20
CA ARG A 491 20.42 -17.27 -26.11
C ARG A 491 19.70 -18.41 -25.39
N GLU A 492 20.07 -18.71 -24.16
CA GLU A 492 19.38 -19.73 -23.34
C GLU A 492 17.92 -19.33 -23.12
N THR A 493 17.67 -18.05 -22.77
CA THR A 493 16.32 -17.52 -22.61
C THR A 493 15.52 -17.59 -23.92
N LEU A 494 16.13 -17.24 -25.06
CA LEU A 494 15.50 -17.38 -26.38
C LEU A 494 15.16 -18.84 -26.72
N ALA A 495 16.07 -19.77 -26.48
CA ALA A 495 15.88 -21.19 -26.78
C ALA A 495 14.76 -21.82 -25.93
N ALA A 496 14.61 -21.37 -24.68
CA ALA A 496 13.61 -21.91 -23.75
C ALA A 496 12.19 -21.38 -23.97
N ASN A 497 12.02 -20.26 -24.69
CA ASN A 497 10.76 -19.57 -24.83
C ASN A 497 10.29 -19.52 -26.29
N ALA A 498 9.09 -20.06 -26.57
CA ALA A 498 8.50 -20.04 -27.91
C ALA A 498 8.03 -18.64 -28.38
N ARG A 499 7.96 -17.68 -27.47
CA ARG A 499 7.54 -16.28 -27.74
C ARG A 499 8.59 -15.33 -27.21
N PRO A 500 8.80 -14.15 -27.85
CA PRO A 500 9.69 -13.13 -27.33
C PRO A 500 9.30 -12.71 -25.92
N VAL A 501 10.25 -12.72 -24.99
CA VAL A 501 10.10 -12.28 -23.60
C VAL A 501 10.61 -10.86 -23.46
N LEU A 502 10.12 -10.13 -22.46
CA LEU A 502 10.74 -8.89 -22.04
C LEU A 502 11.98 -9.22 -21.24
N CYS A 503 13.10 -8.61 -21.61
CA CYS A 503 14.36 -8.74 -20.91
C CYS A 503 14.89 -7.35 -20.56
N GLU A 504 15.26 -7.15 -19.30
CA GLU A 504 15.85 -5.92 -18.78
C GLU A 504 17.31 -6.19 -18.42
N TYR A 505 18.16 -5.27 -18.82
CA TYR A 505 19.59 -5.28 -18.53
C TYR A 505 19.90 -4.04 -17.69
N PHE A 506 20.35 -4.27 -16.46
CA PHE A 506 20.92 -3.25 -15.60
C PHE A 506 22.40 -3.51 -15.43
N VAL A 507 23.22 -2.57 -15.86
CA VAL A 507 24.68 -2.64 -15.76
C VAL A 507 25.15 -1.45 -14.94
N SER A 508 25.95 -1.71 -13.91
CA SER A 508 26.54 -0.66 -13.06
C SER A 508 28.03 -0.93 -12.83
N VAL A 509 28.79 0.15 -12.83
CA VAL A 509 30.19 0.16 -12.40
C VAL A 509 30.20 0.55 -10.93
N GLU A 510 30.42 -0.43 -10.03
CA GLU A 510 30.32 -0.21 -8.57
C GLU A 510 31.57 0.50 -8.05
N ASP A 511 32.77 0.03 -8.50
CA ASP A 511 34.07 0.64 -8.24
C ASP A 511 34.88 0.62 -9.52
N GLU A 512 36.05 1.28 -9.55
CA GLU A 512 36.97 1.23 -10.71
C GLU A 512 37.39 -0.22 -11.11
N LYS A 513 37.05 -1.22 -10.27
CA LYS A 513 37.47 -2.62 -10.40
C LYS A 513 36.31 -3.63 -10.44
N SER A 514 35.06 -3.19 -10.38
CA SER A 514 33.93 -4.14 -10.37
C SER A 514 32.77 -3.66 -11.22
N VAL A 515 32.25 -4.56 -12.03
CA VAL A 515 31.06 -4.37 -12.86
C VAL A 515 30.00 -5.37 -12.42
N ARG A 516 28.81 -4.85 -12.19
CA ARG A 516 27.63 -5.64 -11.88
C ARG A 516 26.66 -5.60 -13.06
N VAL A 517 26.19 -6.78 -13.47
CA VAL A 517 25.18 -6.93 -14.51
C VAL A 517 24.01 -7.72 -13.95
N VAL A 518 22.85 -7.11 -13.89
CA VAL A 518 21.60 -7.79 -13.53
C VAL A 518 20.77 -7.97 -14.79
N VAL A 519 20.48 -9.22 -15.10
CA VAL A 519 19.59 -9.59 -16.20
C VAL A 519 18.27 -10.04 -15.61
N ARG A 520 17.17 -9.51 -16.11
CA ARG A 520 15.82 -9.84 -15.67
C ARG A 520 14.94 -10.15 -16.86
N ASP A 521 14.17 -11.24 -16.77
CA ASP A 521 13.21 -11.60 -17.81
C ASP A 521 11.90 -12.16 -17.23
N ASN A 522 10.86 -12.19 -18.05
CA ASN A 522 9.54 -12.73 -17.72
C ASN A 522 9.26 -14.08 -18.42
N GLY A 523 10.30 -14.77 -18.83
CA GLY A 523 10.21 -16.08 -19.48
C GLY A 523 10.08 -17.26 -18.52
N LYS A 524 10.33 -18.46 -19.03
CA LYS A 524 10.42 -19.66 -18.19
C LYS A 524 11.60 -19.58 -17.25
N ALA A 525 11.44 -20.14 -16.04
CA ALA A 525 12.52 -20.18 -15.07
C ALA A 525 13.71 -21.01 -15.61
N LEU A 526 14.85 -20.37 -15.72
CA LEU A 526 16.12 -20.96 -16.17
C LEU A 526 17.20 -20.51 -15.20
N PRO A 527 17.61 -21.39 -14.25
CA PRO A 527 18.83 -21.14 -13.48
C PRO A 527 20.02 -21.06 -14.43
N SER A 528 20.75 -19.95 -14.43
CA SER A 528 21.95 -19.80 -15.24
C SER A 528 23.21 -20.10 -14.44
N ASP A 529 24.19 -20.72 -15.07
CA ASP A 529 25.50 -20.97 -14.48
C ASP A 529 26.30 -19.65 -14.36
N GLY A 530 26.96 -19.44 -13.21
CA GLY A 530 27.90 -18.36 -13.00
C GLY A 530 27.38 -17.07 -12.39
N GLY A 531 26.07 -16.97 -12.09
CA GLY A 531 25.47 -15.82 -11.40
C GLY A 531 24.54 -16.20 -10.24
N ALA A 532 24.25 -15.24 -9.33
CA ALA A 532 23.23 -15.42 -8.32
C ALA A 532 21.83 -15.33 -8.96
N TYR A 533 21.18 -16.47 -9.12
CA TYR A 533 19.84 -16.58 -9.70
C TYR A 533 18.75 -16.46 -8.63
N LEU A 534 17.71 -15.70 -8.93
CA LEU A 534 16.56 -15.54 -8.06
C LEU A 534 15.29 -15.32 -8.91
N ASN A 535 14.24 -16.09 -8.64
CA ASN A 535 12.92 -15.82 -9.22
C ASN A 535 12.08 -15.01 -8.23
N THR A 536 11.94 -13.72 -8.49
CA THR A 536 11.20 -12.79 -7.62
C THR A 536 10.09 -12.11 -8.39
N LEU A 537 8.96 -11.89 -7.73
CA LEU A 537 7.78 -11.28 -8.35
C LEU A 537 7.33 -12.01 -9.63
N GLY A 538 7.62 -13.32 -9.76
CA GLY A 538 7.34 -14.10 -10.97
C GLY A 538 8.18 -13.69 -12.18
N CYS A 539 9.39 -13.17 -11.96
CA CYS A 539 10.38 -12.84 -12.97
C CYS A 539 11.71 -13.49 -12.62
N ASN A 540 12.41 -13.98 -13.63
CA ASN A 540 13.77 -14.47 -13.45
C ASN A 540 14.72 -13.30 -13.29
N ARG A 541 15.67 -13.42 -12.38
CA ARG A 541 16.72 -12.42 -12.14
C ARG A 541 18.04 -13.13 -11.93
N THR A 542 19.07 -12.67 -12.60
CA THR A 542 20.43 -13.16 -12.41
C THR A 542 21.39 -11.98 -12.21
N ASP A 543 22.15 -12.02 -11.11
CA ASP A 543 23.16 -11.02 -10.75
C ASP A 543 24.56 -11.58 -11.07
N TYR A 544 25.22 -11.01 -12.04
CA TYR A 544 26.59 -11.31 -12.42
C TYR A 544 27.51 -10.22 -11.90
N ARG A 545 28.59 -10.59 -11.23
CA ARG A 545 29.62 -9.68 -10.73
C ARG A 545 30.97 -10.04 -11.32
N PHE A 546 31.55 -9.09 -12.00
CA PHE A 546 32.86 -9.21 -12.63
C PHE A 546 33.85 -8.35 -11.84
N VAL A 547 34.88 -8.98 -11.27
CA VAL A 547 35.96 -8.28 -10.59
C VAL A 547 37.08 -8.08 -11.62
N LEU A 548 37.40 -6.84 -11.91
CA LEU A 548 38.48 -6.53 -12.85
C LEU A 548 39.83 -6.81 -12.20
N PRO A 549 40.74 -7.53 -12.85
CA PRO A 549 42.07 -7.77 -12.33
C PRO A 549 42.77 -6.44 -12.06
N GLY A 550 43.28 -6.27 -10.83
CA GLY A 550 44.03 -5.07 -10.45
C GLY A 550 45.28 -4.89 -11.32
N LYS A 551 45.54 -3.65 -11.74
CA LYS A 551 46.80 -3.26 -12.34
C LYS A 551 47.98 -3.49 -11.39
#